data_4522da8ae3e30aaa3dbfec19c017f292
#
_entry.id   4522da8ae3e30aaa3dbfec19c017f292
#
_cell.length_a   1.000
_cell.length_b   1.000
_cell.length_c   1.000
_cell.angle_alpha   90.00
_cell.angle_beta   90.00
_cell.angle_gamma   90.00
#
_symmetry.space_group_name_H-M   'P 1'
#
loop_
_entity.id
_entity.type
_entity.pdbx_description
1 polymer ?
#
loop_
_entity_poly.entity_id
_entity_poly.type
_entity_poly.pdbx_seq_one_letter_code
_entity_poly.pdbx_strand_id
1 'polypeptide(L)'
;MSNLTSFVEIFGKNPIIRVLDFLITYQAFDYPLTEIAKNSGVSYSTLQTFWSKLERNKIVVKTRRVGKSDLYKLNVNNPAVKQLIKLDWNLFKGIEEEILVN
;
A
#
# COMPACT_ATOMS: atom_id res chain seq x y z
N MET A 1 -16.15 15.93 -1.97
CA MET A 1 -14.98 15.87 -1.10
C MET A 1 -14.14 14.64 -1.43
N SER A 2 -12.85 14.80 -1.53
CA SER A 2 -11.97 13.69 -1.86
C SER A 2 -11.73 12.78 -0.66
N ASN A 3 -11.83 11.46 -0.86
CA ASN A 3 -11.47 10.47 0.14
C ASN A 3 -10.04 9.96 -0.09
N LEU A 4 -9.28 10.70 -0.90
CA LEU A 4 -7.91 10.31 -1.24
C LEU A 4 -6.97 10.62 -0.08
N THR A 5 -6.04 9.72 0.15
CA THR A 5 -4.90 9.97 1.03
C THR A 5 -3.99 11.00 0.35
N SER A 6 -3.13 11.64 1.13
CA SER A 6 -2.11 12.53 0.57
C SER A 6 -1.20 11.81 -0.42
N PHE A 7 -0.88 10.54 -0.14
CA PHE A 7 -0.05 9.72 -1.00
C PHE A 7 -0.66 9.56 -2.39
N VAL A 8 -1.93 9.17 -2.47
CA VAL A 8 -2.63 8.99 -3.75
C VAL A 8 -2.83 10.33 -4.45
N GLU A 9 -3.12 11.38 -3.70
CA GLU A 9 -3.29 12.71 -4.26
C GLU A 9 -2.03 13.19 -4.98
N ILE A 10 -0.86 12.97 -4.36
CA ILE A 10 0.42 13.40 -4.94
C ILE A 10 0.87 12.49 -6.08
N PHE A 11 0.81 11.17 -5.88
CA PHE A 11 1.39 10.21 -6.84
C PHE A 11 0.41 9.68 -7.87
N GLY A 12 -0.88 9.98 -7.73
CA GLY A 12 -1.88 9.60 -8.70
C GLY A 12 -2.66 8.35 -8.30
N LYS A 13 -3.64 7.99 -9.12
CA LYS A 13 -4.57 6.89 -8.84
C LYS A 13 -4.29 5.63 -9.64
N ASN A 14 -3.07 5.46 -10.17
CA ASN A 14 -2.79 4.25 -10.92
C ASN A 14 -2.83 3.02 -9.99
N PRO A 15 -3.02 1.82 -10.54
CA PRO A 15 -3.23 0.62 -9.73
C PRO A 15 -2.10 0.33 -8.73
N ILE A 16 -0.84 0.54 -9.10
CA ILE A 16 0.27 0.28 -8.20
C ILE A 16 0.21 1.22 -6.99
N ILE A 17 -0.05 2.50 -7.23
CA ILE A 17 -0.15 3.49 -6.15
C ILE A 17 -1.31 3.17 -5.22
N ARG A 18 -2.45 2.77 -5.77
CA ARG A 18 -3.61 2.39 -4.97
C ARG A 18 -3.32 1.19 -4.07
N VAL A 19 -2.63 0.19 -4.61
CA VAL A 19 -2.25 -1.00 -3.85
C VAL A 19 -1.26 -0.64 -2.76
N LEU A 20 -0.23 0.16 -3.07
CA LEU A 20 0.75 0.60 -2.08
C LEU A 20 0.08 1.41 -0.97
N ASP A 21 -0.84 2.30 -1.34
CA ASP A 21 -1.58 3.11 -0.37
C ASP A 21 -2.36 2.24 0.61
N PHE A 22 -3.06 1.23 0.11
CA PHE A 22 -3.79 0.28 0.96
C PHE A 22 -2.84 -0.47 1.89
N LEU A 23 -1.74 -0.99 1.34
CA LEU A 23 -0.78 -1.76 2.12
C LEU A 23 -0.08 -0.92 3.19
N ILE A 24 0.18 0.36 2.92
CA ILE A 24 0.75 1.27 3.91
C ILE A 24 -0.28 1.55 5.01
N THR A 25 -1.50 1.89 4.63
CA THR A 25 -2.56 2.23 5.58
C THR A 25 -2.85 1.10 6.56
N TYR A 26 -2.85 -0.14 6.05
CA TYR A 26 -3.17 -1.31 6.86
C TYR A 26 -1.96 -2.22 7.06
N GLN A 27 -0.79 -1.63 7.22
CA GLN A 27 0.48 -2.37 7.27
C GLN A 27 0.63 -3.35 8.44
N ALA A 28 -0.20 -3.23 9.44
CA ALA A 28 -0.19 -4.15 10.58
C ALA A 28 -0.82 -5.51 10.26
N PHE A 29 -1.56 -5.61 9.15
CA PHE A 29 -2.33 -6.80 8.81
C PHE A 29 -1.82 -7.43 7.52
N ASP A 30 -2.09 -8.72 7.37
CA ASP A 30 -1.79 -9.43 6.12
C ASP A 30 -3.10 -9.84 5.42
N TYR A 31 -3.05 -9.94 4.10
CA TYR A 31 -4.24 -10.17 3.28
C TYR A 31 -3.92 -11.08 2.10
N PRO A 32 -4.90 -11.90 1.66
CA PRO A 32 -4.76 -12.58 0.38
C PRO A 32 -4.86 -11.58 -0.77
N LEU A 33 -4.33 -11.95 -1.94
CA LEU A 33 -4.31 -11.05 -3.09
C LEU A 33 -5.69 -10.56 -3.51
N THR A 34 -6.72 -11.42 -3.39
CA THR A 34 -8.10 -11.04 -3.72
C THR A 34 -8.59 -9.89 -2.86
N GLU A 35 -8.25 -9.91 -1.58
CA GLU A 35 -8.62 -8.84 -0.64
C GLU A 35 -7.83 -7.57 -0.90
N ILE A 36 -6.55 -7.70 -1.22
CA ILE A 36 -5.71 -6.55 -1.56
C ILE A 36 -6.28 -5.83 -2.79
N ALA A 37 -6.62 -6.59 -3.83
CA ALA A 37 -7.20 -6.02 -5.04
C ALA A 37 -8.52 -5.32 -4.74
N LYS A 38 -9.42 -6.01 -4.06
CA LYS A 38 -10.75 -5.50 -3.72
C LYS A 38 -10.66 -4.20 -2.93
N ASN A 39 -9.88 -4.19 -1.86
CA ASN A 39 -9.77 -3.03 -0.98
C ASN A 39 -9.00 -1.86 -1.61
N SER A 40 -8.19 -2.15 -2.61
CA SER A 40 -7.47 -1.12 -3.36
C SER A 40 -8.28 -0.55 -4.53
N GLY A 41 -9.44 -1.12 -4.82
CA GLY A 41 -10.24 -0.73 -5.97
C GLY A 41 -9.61 -1.12 -7.29
N VAL A 42 -8.86 -2.22 -7.32
CA VAL A 42 -8.12 -2.72 -8.49
C VAL A 42 -8.62 -4.12 -8.80
N SER A 43 -8.81 -4.45 -10.08
CA SER A 43 -9.20 -5.82 -10.42
C SER A 43 -8.07 -6.79 -10.11
N TYR A 44 -8.43 -8.02 -9.80
CA TYR A 44 -7.45 -9.06 -9.51
C TYR A 44 -6.50 -9.30 -10.69
N SER A 45 -7.03 -9.29 -11.90
CA SER A 45 -6.21 -9.46 -13.11
C SER A 45 -5.20 -8.32 -13.27
N THR A 46 -5.59 -7.08 -12.96
CA THR A 46 -4.69 -5.94 -13.01
C THR A 46 -3.62 -6.08 -11.93
N LEU A 47 -4.00 -6.46 -10.72
CA LEU A 47 -3.03 -6.69 -9.63
C LEU A 47 -1.97 -7.71 -10.06
N GLN A 48 -2.38 -8.79 -10.70
CA GLN A 48 -1.46 -9.84 -11.15
C GLN A 48 -0.43 -9.34 -12.17
N THR A 49 -0.74 -8.29 -12.92
CA THR A 49 0.21 -7.76 -13.91
C THR A 49 1.46 -7.16 -13.28
N PHE A 50 1.40 -6.70 -12.03
CA PHE A 50 2.56 -6.08 -11.38
C PHE A 50 2.96 -6.71 -10.05
N TRP A 51 2.19 -7.67 -9.53
CA TRP A 51 2.47 -8.24 -8.21
C TRP A 51 3.84 -8.90 -8.12
N SER A 52 4.24 -9.64 -9.15
CA SER A 52 5.54 -10.30 -9.16
C SER A 52 6.71 -9.30 -9.08
N LYS A 53 6.55 -8.10 -9.60
CA LYS A 53 7.55 -7.04 -9.49
C LYS A 53 7.70 -6.60 -8.03
N LEU A 54 6.58 -6.48 -7.32
CA LEU A 54 6.61 -6.11 -5.90
C LEU A 54 7.28 -7.20 -5.07
N GLU A 55 6.98 -8.46 -5.34
CA GLU A 55 7.62 -9.58 -4.64
C GLU A 55 9.11 -9.66 -4.94
N ARG A 56 9.47 -9.55 -6.22
CA ARG A 56 10.87 -9.65 -6.66
C ARG A 56 11.73 -8.55 -6.06
N ASN A 57 11.18 -7.36 -5.91
CA ASN A 57 11.87 -6.23 -5.30
C ASN A 57 11.72 -6.19 -3.78
N LYS A 58 11.13 -7.23 -3.20
CA LYS A 58 10.96 -7.39 -1.76
C LYS A 58 10.19 -6.23 -1.11
N ILE A 59 9.30 -5.63 -1.87
CA ILE A 59 8.39 -4.59 -1.36
C ILE A 59 7.28 -5.22 -0.53
N VAL A 60 6.84 -6.40 -0.95
CA VAL A 60 5.84 -7.19 -0.23
C VAL A 60 6.43 -8.54 0.14
N VAL A 61 5.87 -9.17 1.15
CA VAL A 61 6.35 -10.47 1.64
C VAL A 61 5.14 -11.34 1.97
N LYS A 62 5.28 -12.63 1.65
CA LYS A 62 4.30 -13.62 2.08
C LYS A 62 4.53 -13.89 3.57
N THR A 63 3.45 -13.84 4.34
CA THR A 63 3.52 -14.00 5.80
C THR A 63 3.14 -15.42 6.23
N ARG A 64 2.05 -15.96 5.67
CA ARG A 64 1.52 -17.26 6.07
C ARG A 64 0.52 -17.74 5.03
N ARG A 65 0.08 -18.98 5.20
CA ARG A 65 -0.97 -19.55 4.38
C ARG A 65 -2.15 -19.92 5.26
N VAL A 66 -3.32 -19.50 4.84
CA VAL A 66 -4.58 -19.84 5.53
C VAL A 66 -5.48 -20.54 4.52
N GLY A 67 -5.77 -21.82 4.76
CA GLY A 67 -6.47 -22.63 3.79
C GLY A 67 -5.66 -22.76 2.51
N LYS A 68 -6.22 -22.32 1.40
CA LYS A 68 -5.53 -22.33 0.09
C LYS A 68 -4.98 -20.98 -0.31
N SER A 69 -5.03 -20.00 0.58
CA SER A 69 -4.62 -18.63 0.27
C SER A 69 -3.32 -18.26 0.95
N ASP A 70 -2.39 -17.72 0.18
CA ASP A 70 -1.19 -17.09 0.70
C ASP A 70 -1.54 -15.66 1.09
N LEU A 71 -1.07 -15.21 2.26
CA LEU A 71 -1.31 -13.87 2.75
C LEU A 71 -0.04 -13.04 2.64
N TYR A 72 -0.21 -11.75 2.40
CA TYR A 72 0.90 -10.83 2.13
C TYR A 72 0.74 -9.52 2.88
N LYS A 73 1.85 -8.86 3.09
CA LYS A 73 1.87 -7.48 3.61
C LYS A 73 3.14 -6.78 3.13
N LEU A 74 3.26 -5.49 3.44
CA LEU A 74 4.51 -4.76 3.16
C LEU A 74 5.67 -5.40 3.92
N ASN A 75 6.82 -5.47 3.27
CA ASN A 75 8.05 -5.93 3.91
C ASN A 75 8.70 -4.76 4.64
N VAL A 76 8.34 -4.57 5.91
CA VAL A 76 8.82 -3.45 6.71
C VAL A 76 10.30 -3.55 7.06
N ASN A 77 10.95 -4.67 6.75
CA ASN A 77 12.39 -4.82 6.92
C ASN A 77 13.18 -4.28 5.72
N ASN A 78 12.52 -4.02 4.60
CA ASN A 78 13.15 -3.46 3.42
C ASN A 78 13.38 -1.96 3.63
N PRO A 79 14.64 -1.47 3.53
CA PRO A 79 14.92 -0.03 3.71
C PRO A 79 14.10 0.87 2.80
N ALA A 80 13.84 0.47 1.56
CA ALA A 80 13.01 1.25 0.64
C ALA A 80 11.56 1.36 1.15
N VAL A 81 11.02 0.28 1.70
CA VAL A 81 9.68 0.28 2.28
C VAL A 81 9.63 1.17 3.52
N LYS A 82 10.68 1.14 4.34
CA LYS A 82 10.76 2.03 5.52
C LYS A 82 10.71 3.50 5.08
N GLN A 83 11.41 3.85 4.02
CA GLN A 83 11.38 5.22 3.49
C GLN A 83 10.02 5.57 2.89
N LEU A 84 9.38 4.62 2.23
CA LEU A 84 8.04 4.82 1.68
C LEU A 84 7.03 5.12 2.79
N ILE A 85 7.06 4.35 3.87
CA ILE A 85 6.19 4.57 5.02
C ILE A 85 6.46 5.93 5.65
N LYS A 86 7.72 6.30 5.76
CA LYS A 86 8.12 7.60 6.31
C LYS A 86 7.65 8.75 5.42
N LEU A 87 7.75 8.59 4.11
CA LEU A 87 7.26 9.58 3.16
C LEU A 87 5.75 9.78 3.32
N ASP A 88 4.99 8.68 3.37
CA ASP A 88 3.55 8.73 3.56
C ASP A 88 3.18 9.47 4.84
N TRP A 89 3.85 9.15 5.94
CA TRP A 89 3.63 9.79 7.22
C TRP A 89 3.92 11.30 7.16
N ASN A 90 5.02 11.67 6.52
CA ASN A 90 5.41 13.09 6.41
C ASN A 90 4.43 13.88 5.54
N LEU A 91 3.88 13.28 4.50
CA LEU A 91 2.85 13.91 3.67
C LEU A 91 1.59 14.18 4.49
N PHE A 92 1.18 13.19 5.28
CA PHE A 92 0.03 13.35 6.17
C PHE A 92 0.27 14.44 7.22
N LYS A 93 1.44 14.43 7.87
CA LYS A 93 1.81 15.43 8.87
C LYS A 93 1.82 16.84 8.28
N GLY A 94 2.34 16.98 7.07
CA GLY A 94 2.41 18.29 6.41
C GLY A 94 1.03 18.91 6.24
N ILE A 95 0.05 18.12 5.81
CA ILE A 95 -1.33 18.57 5.66
C ILE A 95 -1.94 18.91 7.01
N GLU A 96 -1.74 18.06 8.01
CA GLU A 96 -2.27 18.27 9.35
C GLU A 96 -1.70 19.54 9.97
N GLU A 97 -0.40 19.77 9.84
CA GLU A 97 0.24 20.99 10.34
C GLU A 97 -0.31 22.25 9.67
N GLU A 98 -0.54 22.17 8.35
CA GLU A 98 -1.11 23.30 7.61
C GLU A 98 -2.50 23.64 8.10
N ILE A 99 -3.34 22.61 8.36
CA ILE A 99 -4.68 22.81 8.91
C ILE A 99 -4.62 23.45 10.28
N LEU A 100 -3.70 23.02 11.14
CA LEU A 100 -3.57 23.53 12.50
C LEU A 100 -3.05 24.96 12.56
N VAL A 101 -2.22 25.36 11.59
CA VAL A 101 -1.66 26.72 11.54
C VAL A 101 -2.68 27.73 11.03
N ASN A 102 -3.58 27.31 10.18
CA ASN A 102 -4.60 28.17 9.63
C ASN A 102 -5.85 28.20 10.50
#